data_2fa8a95e7bcd4eb3aa5e76d0cf1a181b
#
_entry.id   2fa8a95e7bcd4eb3aa5e76d0cf1a181b
#
_cell.length_a   1.000
_cell.length_b   1.000
_cell.length_c   1.000
_cell.angle_alpha   90.00
_cell.angle_beta   90.00
_cell.angle_gamma   90.00
#
_symmetry.space_group_name_H-M   'P 1'
#
loop_
_entity.id
_entity.type
_entity.pdbx_description
1 polymer ?
#
loop_
_entity_poly.entity_id
_entity_poly.type
_entity_poly.pdbx_seq_one_letter_code
_entity_poly.pdbx_strand_id
1 'polypeptide(L)'
;MKKYGISLLASMTFASTTHADLLVLSNPADMAGKQGWGTYTSAYELMATDFVAAKNFNGNWGQSYSPHEGTNLAIGMARAEAGITYDSWRLAGIYRSEQIIAANRDLVDLIYYNKQHQSVTAGQIFNANLYAEGFMAKGLRLDKGFELKLNDNADLSLGAGISLLQGTRARFANASGTAVSTASGYNYNATLTDSNSRATYPYISPGTPEGSGYALDLGAKVIWTQGAHLDLAVNDLFSQMIWHNMPNTMETANSATLVRNAAGYVYFNPTLSGINSINRLTIVQKLPAQANAQFNYPAGDFDLFAGTGWMMGYWFPQLGTIYRINEDWKTSLDYDTQFKTLGIGIVHKYFTLSARSSSLAIGNAQAYGLNAEVHIPFE
;
A
#
# COMPACT_ATOMS: atom_id res chain seq x y z
N MET A 1 43.97 -12.54 43.36
CA MET A 1 42.89 -13.21 42.68
C MET A 1 41.85 -12.17 42.28
N LYS A 2 41.89 -11.72 41.04
CA LYS A 2 40.92 -10.73 40.47
C LYS A 2 39.75 -11.53 39.91
N LYS A 3 38.55 -11.31 40.42
CA LYS A 3 37.27 -11.82 39.89
C LYS A 3 36.93 -11.02 38.66
N TYR A 4 37.01 -11.60 37.49
CA TYR A 4 36.40 -11.10 36.31
C TYR A 4 34.90 -11.45 36.35
N GLY A 5 34.09 -10.44 36.65
CA GLY A 5 32.67 -10.51 36.44
C GLY A 5 32.40 -10.32 34.95
N ILE A 6 32.15 -11.40 34.24
CA ILE A 6 31.60 -11.34 32.88
C ILE A 6 30.13 -11.00 33.04
N SER A 7 29.79 -9.73 32.87
CA SER A 7 28.44 -9.27 32.69
C SER A 7 28.02 -9.59 31.26
N LEU A 8 27.49 -10.79 31.06
CA LEU A 8 26.84 -11.17 29.82
C LEU A 8 25.41 -10.59 29.83
N LEU A 9 25.30 -9.29 29.61
CA LEU A 9 24.05 -8.67 29.21
C LEU A 9 23.90 -8.90 27.71
N ALA A 10 23.52 -10.12 27.34
CA ALA A 10 22.93 -10.38 26.05
C ALA A 10 21.53 -9.77 26.08
N SER A 11 21.44 -8.47 25.85
CA SER A 11 20.20 -7.82 25.49
C SER A 11 19.81 -8.28 24.08
N MET A 12 19.16 -9.45 23.98
CA MET A 12 18.44 -9.84 22.78
C MET A 12 17.22 -8.93 22.65
N THR A 13 17.42 -7.69 22.22
CA THR A 13 16.34 -6.83 21.75
C THR A 13 15.95 -7.32 20.38
N PHE A 14 15.09 -8.34 20.32
CA PHE A 14 14.29 -8.59 19.13
C PHE A 14 13.33 -7.43 19.00
N ALA A 15 13.76 -6.37 18.32
CA ALA A 15 12.86 -5.34 17.90
C ALA A 15 12.27 -5.74 16.55
N SER A 16 11.33 -6.68 16.58
CA SER A 16 10.32 -6.73 15.54
C SER A 16 9.50 -5.44 15.67
N THR A 17 9.15 -4.82 14.56
CA THR A 17 8.18 -3.72 14.55
C THR A 17 6.90 -4.24 15.16
N THR A 18 6.67 -3.89 16.44
CA THR A 18 5.65 -4.51 17.30
C THR A 18 4.28 -3.85 17.10
N HIS A 19 4.09 -3.12 16.00
CA HIS A 19 2.94 -2.23 15.85
C HIS A 19 2.01 -2.72 14.76
N ALA A 20 0.74 -2.43 14.95
CA ALA A 20 -0.26 -2.56 13.91
C ALA A 20 -0.17 -1.36 12.95
N ASP A 21 1.01 -1.09 12.39
CA ASP A 21 1.21 0.03 11.48
C ASP A 21 0.28 -0.07 10.27
N LEU A 22 -0.23 1.07 9.80
CA LEU A 22 -1.02 1.10 8.56
C LEU A 22 -0.14 0.70 7.38
N LEU A 23 1.09 1.20 7.32
CA LEU A 23 2.10 0.78 6.35
C LEU A 23 3.15 -0.06 7.08
N VAL A 24 3.03 -1.38 6.98
CA VAL A 24 4.05 -2.29 7.48
C VAL A 24 5.18 -2.36 6.46
N LEU A 25 6.27 -1.67 6.75
CA LEU A 25 7.45 -1.63 5.92
C LEU A 25 8.51 -2.57 6.49
N SER A 26 9.21 -3.27 5.60
CA SER A 26 10.38 -4.01 5.99
C SER A 26 11.52 -3.05 6.29
N ASN A 27 12.11 -3.12 7.49
CA ASN A 27 13.25 -2.30 7.88
C ASN A 27 14.54 -3.13 7.81
N PRO A 28 15.45 -2.89 6.84
CA PRO A 28 16.72 -3.63 6.76
C PRO A 28 17.62 -3.43 8.00
N ALA A 29 17.45 -2.33 8.74
CA ALA A 29 18.21 -2.08 9.97
C ALA A 29 17.90 -3.08 11.09
N ASP A 30 16.77 -3.79 11.04
CA ASP A 30 16.42 -4.84 12.00
C ASP A 30 17.33 -6.08 11.88
N MET A 31 18.14 -6.16 10.83
CA MET A 31 19.16 -7.19 10.67
C MET A 31 20.46 -6.86 11.40
N ALA A 32 20.68 -5.62 11.83
CA ALA A 32 21.89 -5.22 12.54
C ALA A 32 22.03 -5.98 13.87
N GLY A 33 23.25 -6.39 14.20
CA GLY A 33 23.57 -7.08 15.47
C GLY A 33 23.04 -8.50 15.61
N LYS A 34 22.23 -9.02 14.65
CA LYS A 34 21.78 -10.41 14.67
C LYS A 34 22.94 -11.36 14.46
N GLN A 35 22.92 -12.52 15.13
CA GLN A 35 23.94 -13.56 15.06
C GLN A 35 23.29 -14.92 14.83
N GLY A 36 24.01 -15.79 14.12
CA GLY A 36 23.58 -17.16 13.84
C GLY A 36 22.51 -17.25 12.73
N TRP A 37 21.99 -18.44 12.56
CA TRP A 37 20.98 -18.77 11.57
C TRP A 37 19.57 -18.61 12.12
N GLY A 38 18.62 -18.32 11.27
CA GLY A 38 17.20 -18.30 11.59
C GLY A 38 16.32 -18.41 10.36
N THR A 39 15.03 -18.60 10.58
CA THR A 39 13.98 -18.47 9.55
C THR A 39 13.14 -17.25 9.82
N TYR A 40 12.62 -16.70 8.73
CA TYR A 40 11.75 -15.52 8.73
C TYR A 40 10.57 -15.74 7.81
N THR A 41 9.39 -15.36 8.24
CA THR A 41 8.17 -15.31 7.42
C THR A 41 7.34 -14.13 7.85
N SER A 42 6.85 -13.36 6.90
CA SER A 42 5.88 -12.29 7.15
C SER A 42 4.77 -12.30 6.13
N ALA A 43 3.59 -11.84 6.54
CA ALA A 43 2.45 -11.60 5.68
C ALA A 43 1.72 -10.35 6.16
N TYR A 44 1.39 -9.47 5.22
CA TYR A 44 0.71 -8.22 5.48
C TYR A 44 -0.36 -7.99 4.43
N GLU A 45 -1.53 -7.54 4.85
CA GLU A 45 -2.63 -7.11 3.98
C GLU A 45 -3.24 -5.82 4.52
N LEU A 46 -3.50 -4.88 3.63
CA LEU A 46 -4.23 -3.64 3.87
C LEU A 46 -5.23 -3.42 2.75
N MET A 47 -6.46 -3.10 3.11
CA MET A 47 -7.44 -2.49 2.24
C MET A 47 -7.98 -1.23 2.91
N ALA A 48 -7.84 -0.09 2.26
CA ALA A 48 -8.29 1.19 2.79
C ALA A 48 -8.95 2.01 1.68
N THR A 49 -10.06 2.66 2.00
CA THR A 49 -10.73 3.64 1.15
C THR A 49 -11.36 4.70 2.04
N ASP A 50 -11.33 5.94 1.61
CA ASP A 50 -11.84 7.06 2.41
C ASP A 50 -13.26 7.50 2.03
N PHE A 51 -13.90 6.83 1.04
CA PHE A 51 -15.22 7.23 0.52
C PHE A 51 -16.29 6.12 0.55
N VAL A 52 -15.94 4.88 0.82
CA VAL A 52 -16.88 3.75 0.89
C VAL A 52 -16.33 2.65 1.80
N ALA A 53 -17.19 1.79 2.37
CA ALA A 53 -16.67 0.63 3.08
C ALA A 53 -15.84 -0.27 2.14
N ALA A 54 -14.65 -0.70 2.59
CA ALA A 54 -13.68 -1.40 1.76
C ALA A 54 -14.24 -2.65 1.07
N LYS A 55 -15.06 -3.45 1.77
CA LYS A 55 -15.74 -4.62 1.17
C LYS A 55 -16.72 -4.27 0.06
N ASN A 56 -17.27 -3.05 0.09
CA ASN A 56 -18.27 -2.58 -0.87
C ASN A 56 -17.64 -1.92 -2.10
N PHE A 57 -16.32 -1.72 -2.11
CA PHE A 57 -15.62 -0.99 -3.16
C PHE A 57 -15.97 -1.50 -4.57
N ASN A 58 -15.96 -2.81 -4.79
CA ASN A 58 -16.35 -3.43 -6.05
C ASN A 58 -17.85 -3.74 -6.17
N GLY A 59 -18.61 -3.54 -5.10
CA GLY A 59 -20.03 -3.88 -5.01
C GLY A 59 -20.96 -2.67 -4.97
N ASN A 60 -22.01 -2.81 -4.15
CA ASN A 60 -22.99 -1.75 -3.89
C ASN A 60 -22.46 -0.81 -2.79
N TRP A 61 -22.34 0.47 -3.10
CA TRP A 61 -21.84 1.47 -2.17
C TRP A 61 -22.86 1.87 -1.09
N GLY A 62 -24.14 1.89 -1.43
CA GLY A 62 -25.27 2.06 -0.48
C GLY A 62 -25.04 3.14 0.57
N GLN A 63 -25.36 2.81 1.82
CA GLN A 63 -25.23 3.72 2.96
C GLN A 63 -23.78 3.95 3.43
N SER A 64 -22.82 3.16 2.94
CA SER A 64 -21.41 3.32 3.30
C SER A 64 -20.69 4.42 2.52
N TYR A 65 -21.37 5.04 1.56
CA TYR A 65 -20.83 6.10 0.73
C TYR A 65 -20.70 7.41 1.51
N SER A 66 -19.48 7.93 1.58
CA SER A 66 -19.12 9.13 2.34
C SER A 66 -17.88 9.81 1.73
N PRO A 67 -18.00 10.41 0.54
CA PRO A 67 -16.88 11.08 -0.12
C PRO A 67 -16.54 12.41 0.56
N HIS A 68 -15.31 12.87 0.35
CA HIS A 68 -14.89 14.19 0.78
C HIS A 68 -14.45 15.06 -0.42
N GLU A 69 -14.31 16.36 -0.18
CA GLU A 69 -13.78 17.28 -1.19
C GLU A 69 -12.33 16.93 -1.56
N GLY A 70 -11.98 17.16 -2.81
CA GLY A 70 -10.66 16.86 -3.34
C GLY A 70 -10.51 15.44 -3.85
N THR A 71 -9.37 14.82 -3.57
CA THR A 71 -9.03 13.48 -4.06
C THR A 71 -9.46 12.42 -3.06
N ASN A 72 -10.33 11.53 -3.48
CA ASN A 72 -10.75 10.35 -2.75
C ASN A 72 -9.85 9.17 -3.12
N LEU A 73 -9.42 8.40 -2.11
CA LEU A 73 -8.37 7.40 -2.23
C LEU A 73 -8.87 6.00 -1.92
N ALA A 74 -8.41 5.03 -2.69
CA ALA A 74 -8.49 3.63 -2.34
C ALA A 74 -7.13 2.96 -2.50
N ILE A 75 -6.69 2.23 -1.47
CA ILE A 75 -5.40 1.53 -1.41
C ILE A 75 -5.66 0.06 -1.12
N GLY A 76 -5.03 -0.81 -1.89
CA GLY A 76 -4.96 -2.24 -1.61
C GLY A 76 -3.50 -2.68 -1.62
N MET A 77 -3.04 -3.33 -0.56
CA MET A 77 -1.67 -3.84 -0.45
C MET A 77 -1.69 -5.25 0.13
N ALA A 78 -0.89 -6.13 -0.44
CA ALA A 78 -0.58 -7.42 0.15
C ALA A 78 0.89 -7.73 -0.09
N ARG A 79 1.59 -8.14 0.94
CA ARG A 79 2.99 -8.56 0.90
C ARG A 79 3.14 -9.87 1.66
N ALA A 80 3.98 -10.74 1.14
CA ALA A 80 4.40 -11.93 1.85
C ALA A 80 5.88 -12.16 1.58
N GLU A 81 6.61 -12.51 2.62
CA GLU A 81 8.03 -12.81 2.56
C GLU A 81 8.30 -14.10 3.33
N ALA A 82 9.22 -14.91 2.82
CA ALA A 82 9.70 -16.10 3.53
C ALA A 82 11.16 -16.34 3.17
N GLY A 83 11.99 -16.61 4.16
CA GLY A 83 13.42 -16.76 3.92
C GLY A 83 14.22 -17.18 5.15
N ILE A 84 15.51 -16.98 5.03
CA ILE A 84 16.50 -17.30 6.05
C ILE A 84 17.26 -16.05 6.46
N THR A 85 17.69 -16.04 7.70
CA THR A 85 18.62 -15.04 8.23
C THR A 85 19.94 -15.72 8.59
N TYR A 86 21.03 -15.03 8.36
CA TYR A 86 22.37 -15.45 8.80
C TYR A 86 23.17 -14.22 9.22
N ASP A 87 23.53 -14.18 10.50
CA ASP A 87 24.10 -12.98 11.11
C ASP A 87 23.25 -11.75 10.75
N SER A 88 23.89 -10.70 10.28
CA SER A 88 23.18 -9.46 9.89
C SER A 88 22.62 -9.49 8.46
N TRP A 89 22.46 -10.66 7.83
CA TRP A 89 21.89 -10.84 6.50
C TRP A 89 20.52 -11.49 6.53
N ARG A 90 19.66 -11.13 5.57
CA ARG A 90 18.39 -11.81 5.29
C ARG A 90 18.28 -12.05 3.80
N LEU A 91 17.96 -13.28 3.41
CA LEU A 91 17.57 -13.65 2.05
C LEU A 91 16.16 -14.20 2.08
N ALA A 92 15.26 -13.62 1.32
CA ALA A 92 13.85 -14.01 1.29
C ALA A 92 13.30 -14.08 -0.13
N GLY A 93 12.38 -15.02 -0.38
CA GLY A 93 11.42 -14.94 -1.45
C GLY A 93 10.32 -13.96 -1.08
N ILE A 94 9.90 -13.12 -2.03
CA ILE A 94 8.88 -12.10 -1.78
C ILE A 94 7.74 -12.19 -2.79
N TYR A 95 6.55 -11.82 -2.34
CA TYR A 95 5.37 -11.56 -3.14
C TYR A 95 4.79 -10.20 -2.76
N ARG A 96 4.42 -9.42 -3.77
CA ARG A 96 3.83 -8.09 -3.59
C ARG A 96 2.62 -7.93 -4.50
N SER A 97 1.56 -7.35 -3.98
CA SER A 97 0.40 -6.88 -4.72
C SER A 97 0.04 -5.50 -4.18
N GLU A 98 0.11 -4.49 -5.02
CA GLU A 98 -0.15 -3.12 -4.62
C GLU A 98 -1.06 -2.46 -5.63
N GLN A 99 -2.06 -1.73 -5.14
CA GLN A 99 -3.02 -1.00 -5.94
C GLN A 99 -3.34 0.32 -5.26
N ILE A 100 -3.37 1.39 -6.04
CA ILE A 100 -3.84 2.69 -5.63
C ILE A 100 -4.80 3.22 -6.67
N ILE A 101 -5.88 3.84 -6.20
CA ILE A 101 -6.86 4.53 -7.01
C ILE A 101 -7.11 5.88 -6.37
N ALA A 102 -6.90 6.94 -7.13
CA ALA A 102 -7.16 8.31 -6.73
C ALA A 102 -8.19 8.90 -7.68
N ALA A 103 -9.31 9.37 -7.15
CA ALA A 103 -10.41 9.93 -7.93
C ALA A 103 -10.90 11.22 -7.27
N ASN A 104 -11.24 12.22 -8.06
CA ASN A 104 -11.86 13.41 -7.52
C ASN A 104 -13.31 13.13 -7.10
N ARG A 105 -13.86 14.00 -6.26
CA ARG A 105 -15.22 13.85 -5.72
C ARG A 105 -16.27 13.70 -6.81
N ASP A 106 -16.24 14.55 -7.84
CA ASP A 106 -17.23 14.51 -8.92
C ASP A 106 -17.30 13.14 -9.61
N LEU A 107 -16.16 12.49 -9.84
CA LEU A 107 -16.14 11.14 -10.42
C LEU A 107 -16.72 10.11 -9.45
N VAL A 108 -16.37 10.19 -8.18
CA VAL A 108 -16.88 9.26 -7.15
C VAL A 108 -18.39 9.43 -7.01
N ASP A 109 -18.91 10.67 -6.97
CA ASP A 109 -20.33 10.98 -6.98
C ASP A 109 -21.04 10.42 -8.24
N LEU A 110 -20.46 10.63 -9.43
CA LEU A 110 -20.99 10.12 -10.70
C LEU A 110 -21.11 8.59 -10.69
N ILE A 111 -20.08 7.90 -10.20
CA ILE A 111 -20.10 6.44 -10.05
C ILE A 111 -21.18 6.02 -9.04
N TYR A 112 -21.30 6.71 -7.93
CA TYR A 112 -22.30 6.42 -6.90
C TYR A 112 -23.73 6.54 -7.45
N TYR A 113 -24.07 7.67 -8.07
CA TYR A 113 -25.41 7.87 -8.67
C TYR A 113 -25.73 6.80 -9.72
N ASN A 114 -24.75 6.46 -10.55
CA ASN A 114 -24.95 5.40 -11.55
C ASN A 114 -25.15 4.02 -10.89
N LYS A 115 -24.35 3.64 -9.90
CA LYS A 115 -24.49 2.37 -9.18
C LYS A 115 -25.81 2.26 -8.40
N GLN A 116 -26.32 3.37 -7.88
CA GLN A 116 -27.57 3.41 -7.12
C GLN A 116 -28.80 3.65 -7.99
N HIS A 117 -28.63 3.80 -9.31
CA HIS A 117 -29.71 4.18 -10.24
C HIS A 117 -30.48 5.45 -9.79
N GLN A 118 -29.77 6.39 -9.17
CA GLN A 118 -30.35 7.65 -8.69
C GLN A 118 -30.38 8.69 -9.82
N SER A 119 -31.51 9.38 -9.94
CA SER A 119 -31.62 10.53 -10.83
C SER A 119 -30.89 11.73 -10.23
N VAL A 120 -30.19 12.45 -11.09
CA VAL A 120 -29.46 13.67 -10.75
C VAL A 120 -30.18 14.85 -11.39
N THR A 121 -30.15 16.03 -10.75
CA THR A 121 -30.73 17.25 -11.31
C THR A 121 -30.13 17.54 -12.69
N ALA A 122 -30.99 17.76 -13.68
CA ALA A 122 -30.52 18.07 -15.03
C ALA A 122 -29.70 19.36 -15.06
N GLY A 123 -28.62 19.34 -15.82
CA GLY A 123 -27.64 20.44 -15.91
C GLY A 123 -26.49 20.38 -14.90
N GLN A 124 -26.46 19.40 -13.98
CA GLN A 124 -25.32 19.23 -13.09
C GLN A 124 -24.09 18.74 -13.87
N ILE A 125 -22.95 19.39 -13.63
CA ILE A 125 -21.68 19.10 -14.27
C ILE A 125 -20.78 18.33 -13.29
N PHE A 126 -20.23 17.23 -13.78
CA PHE A 126 -19.24 16.43 -13.08
C PHE A 126 -17.92 16.48 -13.84
N ASN A 127 -16.86 16.99 -13.22
CA ASN A 127 -15.52 16.99 -13.77
C ASN A 127 -14.81 15.72 -13.30
N ALA A 128 -14.72 14.72 -14.15
CA ALA A 128 -14.15 13.43 -13.79
C ALA A 128 -12.61 13.46 -13.92
N ASN A 129 -11.93 12.94 -12.89
CA ASN A 129 -10.49 12.68 -12.91
C ASN A 129 -10.21 11.41 -12.12
N LEU A 130 -9.50 10.46 -12.76
CA LEU A 130 -9.09 9.19 -12.22
C LEU A 130 -7.61 8.94 -12.51
N TYR A 131 -6.90 8.56 -11.49
CA TYR A 131 -5.62 7.86 -11.59
C TYR A 131 -5.75 6.51 -10.91
N ALA A 132 -5.34 5.44 -11.58
CA ALA A 132 -5.29 4.11 -11.00
C ALA A 132 -4.00 3.41 -11.45
N GLU A 133 -3.32 2.85 -10.50
CA GLU A 133 -2.11 2.06 -10.70
C GLU A 133 -2.14 0.83 -9.81
N GLY A 134 -1.74 -0.31 -10.38
CA GLY A 134 -1.63 -1.55 -9.60
C GLY A 134 -0.70 -2.53 -10.26
N PHE A 135 0.00 -3.30 -9.45
CA PHE A 135 0.87 -4.37 -9.91
C PHE A 135 0.88 -5.56 -8.95
N MET A 136 1.29 -6.69 -9.46
CA MET A 136 1.63 -7.89 -8.71
C MET A 136 3.00 -8.37 -9.18
N ALA A 137 3.87 -8.69 -8.24
CA ALA A 137 5.22 -9.17 -8.50
C ALA A 137 5.62 -10.23 -7.48
N LYS A 138 6.53 -11.10 -7.89
CA LYS A 138 7.27 -12.01 -7.02
C LYS A 138 8.76 -11.80 -7.23
N GLY A 139 9.59 -12.21 -6.28
CA GLY A 139 11.02 -11.98 -6.45
C GLY A 139 11.86 -12.50 -5.30
N LEU A 140 13.08 -12.03 -5.27
CA LEU A 140 14.04 -12.29 -4.20
C LEU A 140 14.45 -10.96 -3.58
N ARG A 141 14.63 -10.97 -2.27
CA ARG A 141 15.08 -9.85 -1.47
C ARG A 141 16.32 -10.24 -0.70
N LEU A 142 17.31 -9.35 -0.68
CA LEU A 142 18.51 -9.45 0.13
C LEU A 142 18.65 -8.19 0.97
N ASP A 143 18.74 -8.33 2.29
CA ASP A 143 18.98 -7.24 3.22
C ASP A 143 20.29 -7.45 3.98
N LYS A 144 20.91 -6.33 4.36
CA LYS A 144 22.07 -6.30 5.25
C LYS A 144 21.90 -5.18 6.27
N GLY A 145 22.08 -5.54 7.55
CA GLY A 145 22.18 -4.60 8.66
C GLY A 145 23.62 -4.32 9.08
N PHE A 146 23.85 -3.14 9.62
CA PHE A 146 25.13 -2.67 10.16
C PHE A 146 24.89 -2.01 11.51
N GLU A 147 25.67 -2.37 12.50
CA GLU A 147 25.62 -1.78 13.83
C GLU A 147 26.78 -0.81 14.00
N LEU A 148 26.49 0.38 14.46
CA LEU A 148 27.43 1.46 14.69
C LEU A 148 27.17 2.05 16.08
N LYS A 149 28.22 2.21 16.86
CA LYS A 149 28.15 2.95 18.12
C LYS A 149 28.18 4.45 17.80
N LEU A 150 27.06 5.16 18.05
CA LEU A 150 27.01 6.60 17.77
C LEU A 150 27.75 7.40 18.86
N ASN A 151 27.50 7.05 20.13
CA ASN A 151 28.19 7.59 21.31
C ASN A 151 27.92 6.66 22.51
N ASP A 152 28.35 7.05 23.71
CA ASP A 152 28.13 6.22 24.91
C ASP A 152 26.66 6.12 25.35
N ASN A 153 25.78 6.95 24.81
CA ASN A 153 24.35 7.01 25.18
C ASN A 153 23.41 6.52 24.06
N ALA A 154 23.94 6.20 22.88
CA ALA A 154 23.10 5.78 21.76
C ALA A 154 23.82 4.85 20.78
N ASP A 155 23.14 3.81 20.37
CA ASP A 155 23.54 2.89 19.30
C ASP A 155 22.73 3.20 18.03
N LEU A 156 23.38 3.11 16.88
CA LEU A 156 22.79 3.32 15.55
C LEU A 156 22.86 2.01 14.76
N SER A 157 21.74 1.52 14.34
CA SER A 157 21.63 0.46 13.34
C SER A 157 21.27 1.06 11.99
N LEU A 158 21.98 0.70 10.95
CA LEU A 158 21.67 1.06 9.57
C LEU A 158 21.38 -0.21 8.78
N GLY A 159 20.61 -0.10 7.72
CA GLY A 159 20.32 -1.23 6.85
C GLY A 159 20.05 -0.82 5.41
N ALA A 160 20.40 -1.72 4.51
CA ALA A 160 20.09 -1.61 3.10
C ALA A 160 19.52 -2.93 2.58
N GLY A 161 18.54 -2.83 1.70
CA GLY A 161 17.90 -3.96 1.06
C GLY A 161 17.79 -3.77 -0.45
N ILE A 162 17.87 -4.86 -1.19
CA ILE A 162 17.60 -4.90 -2.63
C ILE A 162 16.62 -6.02 -2.93
N SER A 163 15.62 -5.71 -3.75
CA SER A 163 14.67 -6.68 -4.28
C SER A 163 14.81 -6.77 -5.78
N LEU A 164 14.88 -8.00 -6.31
CA LEU A 164 14.78 -8.30 -7.74
C LEU A 164 13.38 -8.85 -8.00
N LEU A 165 12.64 -8.20 -8.88
CA LEU A 165 11.21 -8.42 -9.06
C LEU A 165 10.89 -8.95 -10.46
N GLN A 166 10.01 -9.95 -10.51
CA GLN A 166 9.34 -10.41 -11.71
C GLN A 166 7.86 -10.04 -11.61
N GLY A 167 7.42 -9.13 -12.46
CA GLY A 167 6.03 -8.72 -12.54
C GLY A 167 5.15 -9.79 -13.17
N THR A 168 4.01 -10.06 -12.53
CA THR A 168 3.03 -11.06 -13.00
C THR A 168 1.74 -10.42 -13.49
N ARG A 169 1.44 -9.20 -13.04
CA ARG A 169 0.26 -8.43 -13.42
C ARG A 169 0.52 -6.95 -13.23
N ALA A 170 0.01 -6.12 -14.15
CA ALA A 170 -0.08 -4.68 -13.96
C ALA A 170 -1.32 -4.09 -14.64
N ARG A 171 -1.77 -2.97 -14.10
CA ARG A 171 -2.78 -2.11 -14.71
C ARG A 171 -2.46 -0.65 -14.40
N PHE A 172 -2.54 0.19 -15.42
CA PHE A 172 -2.36 1.64 -15.35
C PHE A 172 -3.53 2.28 -16.08
N ALA A 173 -4.36 3.05 -15.38
CA ALA A 173 -5.49 3.70 -15.96
C ALA A 173 -5.56 5.17 -15.57
N ASN A 174 -5.82 6.03 -16.56
CA ASN A 174 -6.08 7.45 -16.36
C ASN A 174 -7.36 7.81 -17.11
N ALA A 175 -8.28 8.47 -16.42
CA ALA A 175 -9.47 9.01 -17.05
C ALA A 175 -9.62 10.48 -16.69
N SER A 176 -10.04 11.27 -17.68
CA SER A 176 -10.38 12.67 -17.48
C SER A 176 -11.50 13.09 -18.41
N GLY A 177 -12.31 14.05 -17.99
CA GLY A 177 -13.40 14.54 -18.80
C GLY A 177 -14.53 15.17 -18.00
N THR A 178 -15.65 15.37 -18.67
CA THR A 178 -16.86 15.93 -18.08
C THR A 178 -18.08 15.06 -18.38
N ALA A 179 -19.00 14.99 -17.42
CA ALA A 179 -20.33 14.46 -17.63
C ALA A 179 -21.36 15.52 -17.20
N VAL A 180 -22.35 15.77 -18.03
CA VAL A 180 -23.44 16.70 -17.73
C VAL A 180 -24.72 15.92 -17.66
N SER A 181 -25.43 15.99 -16.53
CA SER A 181 -26.71 15.30 -16.35
C SER A 181 -27.79 15.90 -17.25
N THR A 182 -28.66 15.05 -17.77
CA THR A 182 -29.83 15.40 -18.57
C THR A 182 -31.09 14.79 -17.97
N ALA A 183 -32.25 15.09 -18.47
CA ALA A 183 -33.49 14.49 -18.02
C ALA A 183 -33.53 12.95 -18.21
N SER A 184 -32.74 12.40 -19.13
CA SER A 184 -32.75 10.98 -19.52
C SER A 184 -31.43 10.25 -19.33
N GLY A 185 -30.41 10.90 -18.71
CA GLY A 185 -29.08 10.30 -18.55
C GLY A 185 -27.98 11.35 -18.46
N TYR A 186 -26.87 11.13 -19.17
CA TYR A 186 -25.71 12.02 -19.16
C TYR A 186 -25.18 12.28 -20.56
N ASN A 187 -24.68 13.49 -20.78
CA ASN A 187 -23.81 13.82 -21.89
C ASN A 187 -22.38 13.73 -21.42
N TYR A 188 -21.51 13.04 -22.17
CA TYR A 188 -20.12 12.81 -21.81
C TYR A 188 -19.18 13.48 -22.81
N ASN A 189 -18.07 13.94 -22.30
CA ASN A 189 -16.87 14.24 -23.07
C ASN A 189 -15.67 13.81 -22.23
N ALA A 190 -15.21 12.58 -22.41
CA ALA A 190 -14.20 11.97 -21.55
C ALA A 190 -13.24 11.11 -22.36
N THR A 191 -12.03 10.96 -21.84
CA THR A 191 -10.98 10.09 -22.35
C THR A 191 -10.53 9.13 -21.24
N LEU A 192 -10.37 7.86 -21.58
CA LEU A 192 -9.79 6.83 -20.74
C LEU A 192 -8.59 6.22 -21.46
N THR A 193 -7.44 6.20 -20.80
CA THR A 193 -6.29 5.38 -21.19
C THR A 193 -6.18 4.22 -20.20
N ASP A 194 -6.16 2.98 -20.70
CA ASP A 194 -6.04 1.77 -19.87
C ASP A 194 -4.98 0.85 -20.44
N SER A 195 -3.91 0.63 -19.68
CA SER A 195 -2.89 -0.37 -19.95
C SER A 195 -3.06 -1.52 -18.98
N ASN A 196 -3.47 -2.70 -19.47
CA ASN A 196 -3.85 -3.81 -18.62
C ASN A 196 -3.24 -5.12 -19.12
N SER A 197 -2.38 -5.72 -18.32
CA SER A 197 -1.71 -6.99 -18.65
C SER A 197 -2.66 -8.19 -18.86
N ARG A 198 -3.90 -8.08 -18.40
CA ARG A 198 -4.94 -9.11 -18.56
C ARG A 198 -6.00 -8.78 -19.61
N ALA A 199 -5.87 -7.63 -20.27
CA ALA A 199 -6.84 -7.28 -21.28
C ALA A 199 -6.78 -8.28 -22.45
N THR A 200 -7.92 -8.78 -22.83
CA THR A 200 -8.12 -9.62 -24.02
C THR A 200 -9.00 -8.84 -25.00
N TYR A 201 -8.49 -8.64 -26.20
CA TYR A 201 -9.24 -7.96 -27.26
C TYR A 201 -9.62 -8.96 -28.35
N PRO A 202 -10.84 -8.90 -28.89
CA PRO A 202 -11.21 -9.68 -30.07
C PRO A 202 -10.23 -9.36 -31.21
N TYR A 203 -9.82 -10.39 -31.93
CA TYR A 203 -8.97 -10.30 -33.13
C TYR A 203 -7.50 -9.87 -32.92
N ILE A 204 -7.05 -9.71 -31.66
CA ILE A 204 -5.65 -9.44 -31.38
C ILE A 204 -5.08 -10.59 -30.53
N SER A 205 -4.05 -11.24 -31.06
CA SER A 205 -3.34 -12.25 -30.29
C SER A 205 -2.83 -11.60 -29.00
N PRO A 206 -3.21 -12.11 -27.83
CA PRO A 206 -2.67 -11.60 -26.59
C PRO A 206 -1.16 -11.83 -26.60
N GLY A 207 -0.39 -10.74 -26.45
CA GLY A 207 1.03 -10.88 -26.09
C GLY A 207 1.08 -11.37 -24.66
N THR A 208 2.19 -11.96 -24.29
CA THR A 208 2.49 -12.24 -22.89
C THR A 208 3.13 -11.00 -22.28
N PRO A 209 2.40 -10.18 -21.52
CA PRO A 209 3.02 -9.06 -20.82
C PRO A 209 4.02 -9.61 -19.80
N GLU A 210 5.22 -9.10 -19.84
CA GLU A 210 6.31 -9.48 -18.94
C GLU A 210 6.79 -8.25 -18.19
N GLY A 211 6.96 -8.39 -16.86
CA GLY A 211 7.49 -7.36 -16.01
C GLY A 211 8.78 -7.82 -15.33
N SER A 212 9.79 -6.98 -15.32
CA SER A 212 11.00 -7.21 -14.53
C SER A 212 11.49 -5.90 -13.93
N GLY A 213 12.12 -5.97 -12.77
CA GLY A 213 12.56 -4.76 -12.11
C GLY A 213 13.33 -4.99 -10.83
N TYR A 214 13.61 -3.88 -10.16
CA TYR A 214 14.29 -3.86 -8.88
C TYR A 214 13.72 -2.78 -7.96
N ALA A 215 13.99 -2.92 -6.66
CA ALA A 215 13.68 -1.92 -5.66
C ALA A 215 14.79 -1.90 -4.60
N LEU A 216 15.13 -0.71 -4.10
CA LEU A 216 16.11 -0.48 -3.04
C LEU A 216 15.39 0.08 -1.81
N ASP A 217 15.73 -0.49 -0.66
CA ASP A 217 15.19 -0.14 0.63
C ASP A 217 16.31 0.31 1.56
N LEU A 218 16.01 1.28 2.42
CA LEU A 218 16.92 1.76 3.46
C LEU A 218 16.22 1.74 4.81
N GLY A 219 17.00 1.49 5.85
CA GLY A 219 16.54 1.54 7.22
C GLY A 219 17.54 2.15 8.16
N ALA A 220 17.04 2.75 9.21
CA ALA A 220 17.84 3.22 10.33
C ALA A 220 17.06 3.02 11.65
N LYS A 221 17.80 2.75 12.71
CA LYS A 221 17.28 2.64 14.06
C LYS A 221 18.25 3.25 15.04
N VAL A 222 17.80 4.16 15.86
CA VAL A 222 18.57 4.74 16.97
C VAL A 222 17.98 4.24 18.27
N ILE A 223 18.81 3.65 19.12
CA ILE A 223 18.41 3.15 20.43
C ILE A 223 19.21 3.91 21.49
N TRP A 224 18.54 4.63 22.39
CA TRP A 224 19.17 5.33 23.51
C TRP A 224 19.26 4.43 24.74
N THR A 225 20.25 4.68 25.58
CA THR A 225 20.52 3.88 26.80
C THR A 225 19.33 3.82 27.77
N GLN A 226 18.44 4.83 27.76
CA GLN A 226 17.19 4.81 28.53
C GLN A 226 16.08 3.95 27.90
N GLY A 227 16.34 3.30 26.77
CA GLY A 227 15.40 2.42 26.08
C GLY A 227 14.47 3.11 25.10
N ALA A 228 14.49 4.45 25.00
CA ALA A 228 13.81 5.13 23.91
C ALA A 228 14.43 4.74 22.56
N HIS A 229 13.63 4.67 21.50
CA HIS A 229 14.17 4.39 20.16
C HIS A 229 13.38 5.08 19.04
N LEU A 230 14.09 5.37 17.97
CA LEU A 230 13.55 5.92 16.73
C LEU A 230 13.81 4.92 15.60
N ASP A 231 12.76 4.47 14.95
CA ASP A 231 12.79 3.61 13.77
C ASP A 231 12.47 4.41 12.53
N LEU A 232 13.26 4.24 11.48
CA LEU A 232 13.06 4.87 10.18
C LEU A 232 13.20 3.80 9.11
N ALA A 233 12.25 3.72 8.20
CA ALA A 233 12.32 2.84 7.04
C ALA A 233 11.84 3.58 5.79
N VAL A 234 12.54 3.36 4.68
CA VAL A 234 12.12 3.81 3.35
C VAL A 234 12.22 2.63 2.40
N ASN A 235 11.10 2.17 1.90
CA ASN A 235 11.03 1.13 0.89
C ASN A 235 10.84 1.75 -0.50
N ASP A 236 11.34 1.06 -1.52
CA ASP A 236 11.23 1.45 -2.93
C ASP A 236 11.85 2.83 -3.25
N LEU A 237 12.84 3.29 -2.45
CA LEU A 237 13.47 4.62 -2.60
C LEU A 237 14.01 4.83 -4.01
N PHE A 238 14.65 3.81 -4.57
CA PHE A 238 15.05 3.73 -5.98
C PHE A 238 14.47 2.44 -6.54
N SER A 239 13.51 2.56 -7.43
CA SER A 239 12.82 1.41 -7.97
C SER A 239 12.48 1.60 -9.43
N GLN A 240 12.44 0.51 -10.17
CA GLN A 240 12.00 0.48 -11.55
C GLN A 240 11.42 -0.89 -11.87
N MET A 241 10.24 -0.90 -12.48
CA MET A 241 9.66 -2.08 -13.14
C MET A 241 9.49 -1.75 -14.63
N ILE A 242 9.97 -2.61 -15.51
CA ILE A 242 9.80 -2.48 -16.96
C ILE A 242 8.80 -3.55 -17.38
N TRP A 243 7.67 -3.11 -17.92
CA TRP A 243 6.60 -3.98 -18.43
C TRP A 243 6.63 -3.96 -19.95
N HIS A 244 6.92 -5.10 -20.55
CA HIS A 244 6.93 -5.28 -22.01
C HIS A 244 5.59 -5.82 -22.50
N ASN A 245 5.27 -5.52 -23.77
CA ASN A 245 4.09 -6.03 -24.45
C ASN A 245 2.75 -5.72 -23.75
N MET A 246 2.68 -4.60 -23.01
CA MET A 246 1.47 -4.19 -22.31
C MET A 246 0.38 -3.78 -23.30
N PRO A 247 -0.77 -4.48 -23.35
CA PRO A 247 -1.92 -4.02 -24.09
C PRO A 247 -2.37 -2.66 -23.56
N ASN A 248 -2.52 -1.70 -24.45
CA ASN A 248 -2.94 -0.33 -24.12
C ASN A 248 -4.09 0.08 -25.03
N THR A 249 -5.14 0.66 -24.42
CA THR A 249 -6.26 1.25 -25.14
C THR A 249 -6.38 2.72 -24.80
N MET A 250 -6.82 3.48 -25.77
CA MET A 250 -7.31 4.83 -25.57
C MET A 250 -8.77 4.88 -26.05
N GLU A 251 -9.65 5.19 -25.12
CA GLU A 251 -11.09 5.26 -25.37
C GLU A 251 -11.54 6.70 -25.20
N THR A 252 -12.38 7.18 -26.12
CA THR A 252 -13.04 8.47 -26.00
C THR A 252 -14.54 8.27 -25.98
N ALA A 253 -15.22 8.87 -25.02
CA ALA A 253 -16.67 8.92 -24.95
C ALA A 253 -17.13 10.35 -25.23
N ASN A 254 -17.90 10.54 -26.30
CA ASN A 254 -18.49 11.83 -26.62
C ASN A 254 -19.95 11.63 -27.04
N SER A 255 -20.86 12.17 -26.25
CA SER A 255 -22.31 12.09 -26.52
C SER A 255 -22.86 13.30 -27.28
N ALA A 256 -22.06 14.33 -27.56
CA ALA A 256 -22.47 15.52 -28.30
C ALA A 256 -22.65 15.26 -29.81
N THR A 257 -22.91 14.03 -30.20
CA THR A 257 -23.01 13.60 -31.62
C THR A 257 -24.45 13.42 -32.07
N LEU A 258 -25.38 14.18 -31.49
CA LEU A 258 -26.73 14.27 -31.98
C LEU A 258 -26.71 15.08 -33.29
N VAL A 259 -26.78 14.39 -34.41
CA VAL A 259 -26.78 15.05 -35.73
C VAL A 259 -28.22 15.04 -36.25
N ARG A 260 -28.75 16.21 -36.58
CA ARG A 260 -29.97 16.34 -37.39
C ARG A 260 -29.54 16.47 -38.86
N ASN A 261 -30.07 15.59 -39.72
CA ASN A 261 -29.89 15.78 -41.14
C ASN A 261 -30.85 16.87 -41.66
N ALA A 262 -30.65 17.28 -42.91
CA ALA A 262 -31.45 18.31 -43.54
C ALA A 262 -32.96 18.00 -43.64
N ALA A 263 -33.36 16.73 -43.49
CA ALA A 263 -34.74 16.27 -43.45
C ALA A 263 -35.36 16.22 -42.04
N GLY A 264 -34.58 16.66 -41.00
CA GLY A 264 -35.03 16.71 -39.59
C GLY A 264 -34.89 15.41 -38.83
N TYR A 265 -34.42 14.34 -39.48
CA TYR A 265 -34.18 13.07 -38.77
C TYR A 265 -32.98 13.21 -37.82
N VAL A 266 -33.18 12.74 -36.58
CA VAL A 266 -32.13 12.68 -35.55
C VAL A 266 -31.51 11.28 -35.61
N TYR A 267 -30.21 11.21 -35.80
CA TYR A 267 -29.47 9.97 -35.63
C TYR A 267 -28.31 10.21 -34.68
N PHE A 268 -28.03 9.19 -33.90
CA PHE A 268 -26.93 9.17 -32.97
C PHE A 268 -25.74 8.54 -33.69
N ASN A 269 -24.63 9.27 -33.80
CA ASN A 269 -23.36 8.59 -33.94
C ASN A 269 -23.09 7.83 -32.65
N PRO A 270 -22.57 6.60 -32.72
CA PRO A 270 -22.34 5.82 -31.51
C PRO A 270 -21.51 6.62 -30.52
N THR A 271 -21.97 6.65 -29.28
CA THR A 271 -21.42 7.41 -28.16
C THR A 271 -20.01 6.96 -27.80
N LEU A 272 -19.61 5.79 -28.24
CA LEU A 272 -18.27 5.26 -28.17
C LEU A 272 -17.64 5.39 -29.58
N SER A 273 -16.91 6.47 -29.79
CA SER A 273 -15.92 6.48 -30.85
C SER A 273 -14.83 5.51 -30.40
N GLY A 274 -14.88 4.32 -30.94
CA GLY A 274 -14.18 3.15 -30.46
C GLY A 274 -12.72 3.31 -30.12
N ILE A 275 -12.19 2.28 -29.53
CA ILE A 275 -10.78 2.03 -29.27
C ILE A 275 -9.94 2.54 -30.43
N ASN A 276 -9.38 3.75 -30.28
CA ASN A 276 -8.66 4.41 -31.36
C ASN A 276 -7.32 3.74 -31.66
N SER A 277 -6.80 2.96 -30.75
CA SER A 277 -5.62 2.13 -31.01
C SER A 277 -5.45 1.07 -29.94
N ILE A 278 -5.25 -0.16 -30.35
CA ILE A 278 -4.72 -1.21 -29.50
C ILE A 278 -3.22 -1.26 -29.81
N ASN A 279 -2.44 -0.69 -28.95
CA ASN A 279 -0.99 -0.71 -29.05
C ASN A 279 -0.42 -1.62 -27.97
N ARG A 280 0.76 -2.13 -28.25
CA ARG A 280 1.59 -2.78 -27.24
C ARG A 280 2.68 -1.84 -26.84
N LEU A 281 2.70 -1.47 -25.58
CA LEU A 281 3.66 -0.52 -25.03
C LEU A 281 4.67 -1.22 -24.14
N THR A 282 5.86 -0.64 -24.08
CA THR A 282 6.76 -0.84 -22.96
C THR A 282 6.49 0.27 -21.96
N ILE A 283 6.12 -0.11 -20.74
CA ILE A 283 5.82 0.84 -19.66
C ILE A 283 6.93 0.74 -18.63
N VAL A 284 7.50 1.87 -18.28
CA VAL A 284 8.44 2.01 -17.18
C VAL A 284 7.68 2.56 -15.99
N GLN A 285 7.50 1.71 -14.98
CA GLN A 285 6.84 2.04 -13.72
C GLN A 285 7.90 2.33 -12.66
N LYS A 286 7.75 3.40 -11.91
CA LYS A 286 8.45 3.62 -10.64
C LYS A 286 7.51 3.17 -9.53
N LEU A 287 7.93 2.20 -8.71
CA LEU A 287 7.12 1.83 -7.55
C LEU A 287 7.04 3.03 -6.61
N PRO A 288 5.86 3.31 -6.03
CA PRO A 288 5.73 4.40 -5.09
C PRO A 288 6.65 4.21 -3.89
N ALA A 289 7.55 5.14 -3.65
CA ALA A 289 8.35 5.13 -2.44
C ALA A 289 7.45 5.23 -1.21
N GLN A 290 7.76 4.45 -0.20
CA GLN A 290 7.03 4.38 1.06
C GLN A 290 8.00 4.64 2.20
N ALA A 291 7.61 5.45 3.15
CA ALA A 291 8.43 5.76 4.32
C ALA A 291 7.63 5.55 5.61
N ASN A 292 8.32 5.16 6.65
CA ASN A 292 7.79 5.10 8.02
C ASN A 292 8.81 5.71 8.97
N ALA A 293 8.32 6.50 9.93
CA ALA A 293 9.09 7.04 11.03
C ALA A 293 8.31 6.84 12.32
N GLN A 294 8.93 6.23 13.33
CA GLN A 294 8.28 5.95 14.59
C GLN A 294 9.24 6.16 15.76
N PHE A 295 8.79 6.92 16.74
CA PHE A 295 9.47 7.13 18.00
C PHE A 295 8.76 6.39 19.13
N ASN A 296 9.51 5.64 19.92
CA ASN A 296 9.02 4.87 21.05
C ASN A 296 9.70 5.36 22.33
N TYR A 297 8.92 5.53 23.40
CA TYR A 297 9.39 5.97 24.70
C TYR A 297 8.92 5.03 25.80
N PRO A 298 9.84 4.40 26.57
CA PRO A 298 9.47 3.52 27.67
C PRO A 298 8.93 4.30 28.88
N ALA A 299 7.78 3.91 29.39
CA ALA A 299 7.09 4.51 30.53
C ALA A 299 6.62 3.41 31.51
N GLY A 300 7.54 2.85 32.29
CA GLY A 300 7.27 1.73 33.18
C GLY A 300 6.98 0.44 32.39
N ASP A 301 5.81 -0.16 32.62
CA ASP A 301 5.37 -1.37 31.89
C ASP A 301 4.82 -1.06 30.49
N PHE A 302 4.73 0.20 30.14
CA PHE A 302 4.24 0.68 28.85
C PHE A 302 5.38 1.27 28.01
N ASP A 303 5.30 1.06 26.69
CA ASP A 303 6.03 1.86 25.71
C ASP A 303 5.01 2.73 24.97
N LEU A 304 5.15 4.04 25.06
CA LEU A 304 4.33 4.98 24.28
C LEU A 304 4.98 5.19 22.93
N PHE A 305 4.22 5.25 21.87
CA PHE A 305 4.76 5.56 20.57
C PHE A 305 3.93 6.58 19.79
N ALA A 306 4.63 7.31 18.94
CA ALA A 306 4.05 8.15 17.91
C ALA A 306 4.85 7.97 16.62
N GLY A 307 4.14 7.89 15.50
CA GLY A 307 4.77 7.66 14.21
C GLY A 307 3.95 8.19 13.06
N THR A 308 4.49 8.04 11.88
CA THR A 308 3.79 8.36 10.64
C THR A 308 4.33 7.53 9.48
N GLY A 309 3.43 6.95 8.71
CA GLY A 309 3.72 6.45 7.38
C GLY A 309 3.58 7.54 6.33
N TRP A 310 4.24 7.37 5.19
CA TRP A 310 4.08 8.22 4.01
C TRP A 310 4.13 7.37 2.73
N MET A 311 3.19 7.64 1.81
CA MET A 311 3.14 7.02 0.49
C MET A 311 2.41 7.94 -0.49
N MET A 312 2.99 8.21 -1.66
CA MET A 312 2.38 9.00 -2.74
C MET A 312 1.84 10.38 -2.33
N GLY A 313 2.50 11.05 -1.37
CA GLY A 313 2.07 12.36 -0.87
C GLY A 313 1.06 12.31 0.27
N TYR A 314 0.58 11.13 0.66
CA TYR A 314 -0.32 10.94 1.80
C TYR A 314 0.45 10.56 3.05
N TRP A 315 0.07 11.17 4.18
CA TRP A 315 0.62 10.91 5.50
C TRP A 315 -0.36 10.09 6.33
N PHE A 316 0.16 9.15 7.10
CA PHE A 316 -0.60 8.25 7.96
C PHE A 316 -0.12 8.36 9.40
N PRO A 317 -0.45 9.48 10.09
CA PRO A 317 -0.03 9.68 11.47
C PRO A 317 -0.72 8.69 12.39
N GLN A 318 0.06 8.12 13.32
CA GLN A 318 -0.41 7.14 14.29
C GLN A 318 0.18 7.41 15.67
N LEU A 319 -0.55 6.98 16.67
CA LEU A 319 -0.11 6.99 18.06
C LEU A 319 -0.63 5.76 18.79
N GLY A 320 0.08 5.33 19.79
CA GLY A 320 -0.34 4.14 20.52
C GLY A 320 0.53 3.80 21.72
N THR A 321 0.29 2.62 22.24
CA THR A 321 1.00 2.09 23.39
C THR A 321 1.20 0.59 23.25
N ILE A 322 2.30 0.11 23.83
CA ILE A 322 2.62 -1.30 23.97
C ILE A 322 2.68 -1.58 25.45
N TYR A 323 1.93 -2.55 25.92
CA TYR A 323 1.98 -3.05 27.28
C TYR A 323 2.82 -4.32 27.35
N ARG A 324 3.81 -4.35 28.25
CA ARG A 324 4.67 -5.50 28.52
C ARG A 324 4.01 -6.39 29.56
N ILE A 325 3.47 -7.54 29.11
CA ILE A 325 2.85 -8.52 30.01
C ILE A 325 3.94 -9.24 30.82
N ASN A 326 5.03 -9.61 30.13
CA ASN A 326 6.25 -10.20 30.70
C ASN A 326 7.39 -10.06 29.67
N GLU A 327 8.52 -10.73 29.91
CA GLU A 327 9.71 -10.66 29.02
C GLU A 327 9.43 -11.17 27.60
N ASP A 328 8.56 -12.18 27.44
CA ASP A 328 8.26 -12.82 26.17
C ASP A 328 7.03 -12.24 25.47
N TRP A 329 6.07 -11.65 26.22
CA TRP A 329 4.77 -11.26 25.72
C TRP A 329 4.50 -9.78 25.88
N LYS A 330 4.04 -9.16 24.80
CA LYS A 330 3.57 -7.77 24.78
C LYS A 330 2.24 -7.70 24.02
N THR A 331 1.46 -6.67 24.28
CA THR A 331 0.26 -6.33 23.49
C THR A 331 0.31 -4.86 23.10
N SER A 332 -0.21 -4.53 21.94
CA SER A 332 -0.25 -3.14 21.43
C SER A 332 -1.68 -2.68 21.20
N LEU A 333 -1.88 -1.39 21.36
CA LEU A 333 -3.08 -0.67 20.98
C LEU A 333 -2.65 0.62 20.30
N ASP A 334 -3.17 0.88 19.11
CA ASP A 334 -2.82 2.08 18.33
C ASP A 334 -4.03 2.66 17.60
N TYR A 335 -3.87 3.91 17.16
CA TYR A 335 -4.87 4.63 16.40
C TYR A 335 -4.19 5.38 15.24
N ASP A 336 -4.65 5.13 14.02
CA ASP A 336 -4.31 5.87 12.81
C ASP A 336 -5.36 6.94 12.54
N THR A 337 -4.92 8.18 12.28
CA THR A 337 -5.82 9.33 12.16
C THR A 337 -6.37 9.51 10.74
N GLN A 338 -5.68 9.01 9.70
CA GLN A 338 -6.09 9.17 8.30
C GLN A 338 -7.34 8.36 7.99
N PHE A 339 -7.30 7.06 8.25
CA PHE A 339 -8.44 6.17 8.03
C PHE A 339 -9.23 5.88 9.31
N LYS A 340 -8.87 6.55 10.42
CA LYS A 340 -9.53 6.40 11.73
C LYS A 340 -9.58 4.95 12.18
N THR A 341 -8.48 4.22 11.99
CA THR A 341 -8.40 2.81 12.35
C THR A 341 -7.89 2.63 13.76
N LEU A 342 -8.49 1.71 14.48
CA LEU A 342 -7.98 1.17 15.75
C LEU A 342 -7.23 -0.11 15.44
N GLY A 343 -5.98 -0.22 15.88
CA GLY A 343 -5.12 -1.38 15.77
C GLY A 343 -4.94 -2.06 17.11
N ILE A 344 -4.88 -3.39 17.10
CA ILE A 344 -4.51 -4.23 18.23
C ILE A 344 -3.44 -5.22 17.78
N GLY A 345 -2.47 -5.52 18.65
CA GLY A 345 -1.41 -6.46 18.35
C GLY A 345 -1.02 -7.32 19.56
N ILE A 346 -0.50 -8.50 19.26
CA ILE A 346 0.13 -9.40 20.20
C ILE A 346 1.52 -9.70 19.67
N VAL A 347 2.51 -9.56 20.53
CA VAL A 347 3.91 -9.81 20.24
C VAL A 347 4.45 -10.84 21.20
N HIS A 348 5.06 -11.85 20.65
CA HIS A 348 5.85 -12.84 21.35
C HIS A 348 7.27 -12.83 20.77
N LYS A 349 8.26 -13.29 21.50
CA LYS A 349 9.65 -13.33 21.04
C LYS A 349 9.88 -13.98 19.66
N TYR A 350 8.96 -14.86 19.22
CA TYR A 350 9.07 -15.57 17.94
C TYR A 350 8.04 -15.13 16.91
N PHE A 351 7.01 -14.40 17.29
CA PHE A 351 5.99 -13.97 16.34
C PHE A 351 5.31 -12.67 16.76
N THR A 352 4.79 -11.98 15.76
CA THR A 352 3.92 -10.81 15.89
C THR A 352 2.64 -11.07 15.11
N LEU A 353 1.49 -10.76 15.71
CA LEU A 353 0.20 -10.73 15.05
C LEU A 353 -0.47 -9.39 15.35
N SER A 354 -0.95 -8.71 14.34
CA SER A 354 -1.74 -7.50 14.54
C SER A 354 -2.89 -7.39 13.55
N ALA A 355 -3.95 -6.72 14.00
CA ALA A 355 -5.13 -6.43 13.20
C ALA A 355 -5.59 -5.00 13.46
N ARG A 356 -6.11 -4.35 12.43
CA ARG A 356 -6.69 -3.01 12.53
C ARG A 356 -7.97 -2.89 11.75
N SER A 357 -8.83 -2.00 12.18
CA SER A 357 -10.07 -1.68 11.47
C SER A 357 -10.59 -0.29 11.84
N SER A 358 -11.22 0.37 10.89
CA SER A 358 -11.93 1.64 11.13
C SER A 358 -13.33 1.44 11.73
N SER A 359 -13.78 0.18 11.89
CA SER A 359 -15.07 -0.16 12.49
C SER A 359 -15.03 -1.54 13.10
N LEU A 360 -15.66 -1.73 14.27
CA LEU A 360 -15.84 -3.06 14.88
C LEU A 360 -16.67 -3.99 14.00
N ALA A 361 -17.61 -3.45 13.24
CA ALA A 361 -18.33 -4.17 12.21
C ALA A 361 -17.50 -4.13 10.91
N ILE A 362 -16.66 -5.14 10.67
CA ILE A 362 -15.77 -5.23 9.48
C ILE A 362 -16.52 -4.93 8.20
N GLY A 363 -17.80 -5.27 8.15
CA GLY A 363 -18.67 -4.97 7.02
C GLY A 363 -18.86 -3.49 6.70
N ASN A 364 -18.62 -2.61 7.65
CA ASN A 364 -18.74 -1.16 7.50
C ASN A 364 -17.37 -0.47 7.53
N ALA A 365 -16.30 -1.23 7.70
CA ALA A 365 -14.96 -0.69 7.78
C ALA A 365 -14.54 -0.08 6.44
N GLN A 366 -14.11 1.17 6.45
CA GLN A 366 -13.46 1.84 5.32
C GLN A 366 -12.02 1.36 5.17
N ALA A 367 -11.39 0.99 6.28
CA ALA A 367 -10.05 0.40 6.25
C ALA A 367 -9.97 -0.77 7.21
N TYR A 368 -9.24 -1.80 6.79
CA TYR A 368 -8.81 -2.91 7.64
C TYR A 368 -7.43 -3.39 7.19
N GLY A 369 -6.68 -3.96 8.12
CA GLY A 369 -5.37 -4.54 7.84
C GLY A 369 -5.07 -5.69 8.79
N LEU A 370 -4.22 -6.60 8.32
CA LEU A 370 -3.70 -7.73 9.06
C LEU A 370 -2.19 -7.80 8.85
N ASN A 371 -1.44 -8.10 9.91
CA ASN A 371 -0.02 -8.37 9.84
C ASN A 371 0.31 -9.60 10.69
N ALA A 372 1.14 -10.48 10.14
CA ALA A 372 1.69 -11.63 10.82
C ALA A 372 3.17 -11.76 10.47
N GLU A 373 4.01 -11.93 11.47
CA GLU A 373 5.44 -12.16 11.32
C GLU A 373 5.89 -13.28 12.24
N VAL A 374 6.79 -14.12 11.76
CA VAL A 374 7.42 -15.20 12.54
C VAL A 374 8.92 -15.16 12.27
N HIS A 375 9.70 -15.19 13.34
CA HIS A 375 11.15 -15.31 13.27
C HIS A 375 11.62 -16.35 14.29
N ILE A 376 12.27 -17.41 13.81
CA ILE A 376 12.77 -18.50 14.65
C ILE A 376 14.28 -18.58 14.46
N PRO A 377 15.09 -18.23 15.49
CA PRO A 377 16.53 -18.48 15.47
C PRO A 377 16.79 -19.99 15.58
N PHE A 378 17.85 -20.46 14.94
CA PHE A 378 18.36 -21.81 15.11
C PHE A 378 19.49 -21.75 16.15
N GLU A 379 19.43 -22.67 17.11
CA GLU A 379 20.49 -22.87 18.10
C GLU A 379 21.71 -23.58 17.50
#